data_720d2204e55df6f6926fca13a2942f0a
#
_entry.id   720d2204e55df6f6926fca13a2942f0a
#
_cell.length_a   1.000
_cell.length_b   1.000
_cell.length_c   1.000
_cell.angle_alpha   90.00
_cell.angle_beta   90.00
_cell.angle_gamma   90.00
#
_symmetry.space_group_name_H-M   'P 1'
#
loop_
_entity.id
_entity.type
_entity.pdbx_description
1 polymer ?
#
loop_
_entity_poly.entity_id
_entity_poly.type
_entity_poly.pdbx_seq_one_letter_code
_entity_poly.pdbx_strand_id
1 'polypeptide(L)'
;MKKVLCLLAALTLGLTSLSCQKIEARMEIKTANEAYQKEDYATALQHYTRARKIDPSFPELERMIGYSQIGLYIPDDKTPPNEQHADQAIAQLSSYLKKKPDDRIARDALINMYLNANRTSQAIDYFRNYLVEHPADLEAVKSIATLYAKQGDFNQSLSWYEKITLLDSKNPESFYIYGVVCYEKVAKNPPADVNEKRAIIDKGKAALQHAIDLKPDYFEAVVYLNLLWRQQALTEADPLQAQADIAQAEALKNRAIEINKQKKAAAAAKKS
;
A
#
# COMPACT_ATOMS: atom_id res chain seq x y z
N MET A 1 20.57 1.92 -59.95
CA MET A 1 19.08 1.98 -59.80
C MET A 1 18.50 0.67 -59.26
N LYS A 2 18.84 -0.52 -59.78
CA LYS A 2 18.28 -1.80 -59.29
C LYS A 2 18.58 -2.12 -57.80
N LYS A 3 19.78 -1.76 -57.27
CA LYS A 3 20.13 -2.00 -55.85
C LYS A 3 19.38 -1.10 -54.87
N VAL A 4 19.01 0.14 -55.25
CA VAL A 4 18.22 1.07 -54.42
C VAL A 4 16.76 0.65 -54.40
N LEU A 5 16.22 0.10 -55.48
CA LEU A 5 14.86 -0.41 -55.58
C LEU A 5 14.64 -1.66 -54.68
N CYS A 6 15.64 -2.55 -54.61
CA CYS A 6 15.58 -3.71 -53.74
C CYS A 6 15.65 -3.33 -52.24
N LEU A 7 16.41 -2.30 -51.87
CA LEU A 7 16.47 -1.81 -50.49
C LEU A 7 15.16 -1.13 -50.04
N LEU A 8 14.52 -0.39 -50.92
CA LEU A 8 13.19 0.20 -50.63
C LEU A 8 12.10 -0.85 -50.53
N ALA A 9 12.10 -1.89 -51.37
CA ALA A 9 11.13 -2.99 -51.28
C ALA A 9 11.32 -3.84 -50.01
N ALA A 10 12.55 -4.07 -49.54
CA ALA A 10 12.82 -4.75 -48.30
C ALA A 10 12.38 -3.95 -47.05
N LEU A 11 12.49 -2.61 -47.09
CA LEU A 11 12.04 -1.71 -46.03
C LEU A 11 10.51 -1.68 -45.89
N THR A 12 9.79 -1.70 -47.02
CA THR A 12 8.31 -1.70 -47.04
C THR A 12 7.72 -3.03 -46.58
N LEU A 13 8.33 -4.19 -46.89
CA LEU A 13 7.89 -5.49 -46.39
C LEU A 13 8.10 -5.61 -44.86
N GLY A 14 9.18 -5.07 -44.31
CA GLY A 14 9.44 -5.05 -42.88
C GLY A 14 8.42 -4.24 -42.06
N LEU A 15 7.99 -3.10 -42.61
CA LEU A 15 6.99 -2.23 -41.93
C LEU A 15 5.57 -2.83 -41.94
N THR A 16 5.19 -3.56 -43.00
CA THR A 16 3.86 -4.21 -43.08
C THR A 16 3.76 -5.41 -42.12
N SER A 17 4.83 -6.19 -41.95
CA SER A 17 4.82 -7.32 -41.01
C SER A 17 4.72 -6.89 -39.54
N LEU A 18 5.37 -5.83 -39.16
CA LEU A 18 5.29 -5.23 -37.80
C LEU A 18 3.89 -4.68 -37.51
N SER A 19 3.22 -4.11 -38.51
CA SER A 19 1.84 -3.61 -38.38
C SER A 19 0.84 -4.75 -38.17
N CYS A 20 0.98 -5.85 -38.90
CA CYS A 20 0.12 -7.03 -38.76
C CYS A 20 0.29 -7.69 -37.37
N GLN A 21 1.52 -7.84 -36.88
CA GLN A 21 1.79 -8.39 -35.56
C GLN A 21 1.14 -7.56 -34.44
N LYS A 22 1.20 -6.24 -34.51
CA LYS A 22 0.54 -5.36 -33.53
C LYS A 22 -0.98 -5.49 -33.53
N ILE A 23 -1.59 -5.66 -34.71
CA ILE A 23 -3.03 -5.89 -34.82
C ILE A 23 -3.40 -7.23 -34.21
N GLU A 24 -2.66 -8.29 -34.54
CA GLU A 24 -2.88 -9.64 -33.98
C GLU A 24 -2.73 -9.65 -32.46
N ALA A 25 -1.68 -9.04 -31.91
CA ALA A 25 -1.51 -8.91 -30.46
C ALA A 25 -2.68 -8.18 -29.80
N ARG A 26 -3.20 -7.10 -30.41
CA ARG A 26 -4.38 -6.38 -29.89
C ARG A 26 -5.66 -7.23 -29.94
N MET A 27 -5.83 -8.08 -30.93
CA MET A 27 -6.96 -9.00 -31.00
C MET A 27 -6.88 -10.03 -29.85
N GLU A 28 -5.71 -10.60 -29.61
CA GLU A 28 -5.48 -11.52 -28.48
C GLU A 28 -5.75 -10.80 -27.14
N ILE A 29 -5.29 -9.57 -26.95
CA ILE A 29 -5.57 -8.75 -25.75
C ILE A 29 -7.08 -8.54 -25.59
N LYS A 30 -7.81 -8.22 -26.66
CA LYS A 30 -9.25 -8.02 -26.59
C LYS A 30 -9.97 -9.28 -26.12
N THR A 31 -9.65 -10.43 -26.74
CA THR A 31 -10.22 -11.74 -26.33
C THR A 31 -9.89 -12.07 -24.89
N ALA A 32 -8.64 -11.80 -24.46
CA ALA A 32 -8.21 -11.98 -23.09
C ALA A 32 -9.01 -11.11 -22.11
N ASN A 33 -9.24 -9.82 -22.45
CA ASN A 33 -10.03 -8.91 -21.62
C ASN A 33 -11.49 -9.40 -21.47
N GLU A 34 -12.09 -9.90 -22.56
CA GLU A 34 -13.45 -10.45 -22.54
C GLU A 34 -13.54 -11.70 -21.66
N ALA A 35 -12.54 -12.57 -21.70
CA ALA A 35 -12.45 -13.75 -20.84
C ALA A 35 -12.24 -13.35 -19.37
N TYR A 36 -11.34 -12.39 -19.11
CA TYR A 36 -11.06 -11.89 -17.78
C TYR A 36 -12.31 -11.29 -17.10
N GLN A 37 -13.12 -10.50 -17.86
CA GLN A 37 -14.38 -9.93 -17.36
C GLN A 37 -15.42 -10.99 -17.01
N LYS A 38 -15.34 -12.18 -17.61
CA LYS A 38 -16.16 -13.35 -17.31
C LYS A 38 -15.57 -14.24 -16.22
N GLU A 39 -14.49 -13.81 -15.58
CA GLU A 39 -13.73 -14.56 -14.59
C GLU A 39 -13.12 -15.88 -15.15
N ASP A 40 -13.07 -16.04 -16.47
CA ASP A 40 -12.34 -17.14 -17.12
C ASP A 40 -10.86 -16.79 -17.20
N TYR A 41 -10.20 -16.84 -16.04
CA TYR A 41 -8.80 -16.46 -15.89
C TYR A 41 -7.85 -17.39 -16.64
N ALA A 42 -8.23 -18.64 -16.86
CA ALA A 42 -7.40 -19.59 -17.61
C ALA A 42 -7.33 -19.21 -19.09
N THR A 43 -8.48 -18.94 -19.73
CA THR A 43 -8.55 -18.45 -21.11
C THR A 43 -7.89 -17.07 -21.24
N ALA A 44 -8.14 -16.16 -20.28
CA ALA A 44 -7.50 -14.84 -20.26
C ALA A 44 -5.98 -14.95 -20.25
N LEU A 45 -5.42 -15.77 -19.34
CA LEU A 45 -3.99 -16.01 -19.23
C LEU A 45 -3.39 -16.56 -20.53
N GLN A 46 -4.08 -17.47 -21.18
CA GLN A 46 -3.64 -18.06 -22.45
C GLN A 46 -3.52 -17.00 -23.55
N HIS A 47 -4.53 -16.15 -23.71
CA HIS A 47 -4.55 -15.09 -24.71
C HIS A 47 -3.57 -13.95 -24.39
N TYR A 48 -3.47 -13.50 -23.14
CA TYR A 48 -2.43 -12.51 -22.75
C TYR A 48 -1.01 -13.04 -23.01
N THR A 49 -0.77 -14.33 -22.73
CA THR A 49 0.53 -14.95 -22.98
C THR A 49 0.84 -15.05 -24.48
N ARG A 50 -0.15 -15.32 -25.33
CA ARG A 50 -0.01 -15.27 -26.80
C ARG A 50 0.28 -13.84 -27.27
N ALA A 51 -0.49 -12.85 -26.81
CA ALA A 51 -0.26 -11.45 -27.13
C ALA A 51 1.19 -11.02 -26.82
N ARG A 52 1.71 -11.42 -25.64
CA ARG A 52 3.10 -11.11 -25.24
C ARG A 52 4.15 -11.79 -26.14
N LYS A 53 3.86 -12.98 -26.65
CA LYS A 53 4.75 -13.67 -27.61
C LYS A 53 4.78 -12.96 -28.98
N ILE A 54 3.63 -12.42 -29.40
CA ILE A 54 3.49 -11.74 -30.70
C ILE A 54 4.12 -10.34 -30.60
N ASP A 55 3.78 -9.56 -29.57
CA ASP A 55 4.32 -8.23 -29.34
C ASP A 55 4.59 -8.01 -27.85
N PRO A 56 5.85 -8.14 -27.40
CA PRO A 56 6.23 -7.91 -26.02
C PRO A 56 6.25 -6.45 -25.61
N SER A 57 6.01 -5.51 -26.53
CA SER A 57 6.11 -4.06 -26.26
C SER A 57 4.92 -3.49 -25.49
N PHE A 58 3.82 -4.23 -25.32
CA PHE A 58 2.67 -3.79 -24.52
C PHE A 58 3.01 -3.86 -23.02
N PRO A 59 3.18 -2.72 -22.34
CA PRO A 59 3.70 -2.69 -20.97
C PRO A 59 2.72 -3.29 -19.97
N GLU A 60 1.41 -3.27 -20.25
CA GLU A 60 0.36 -3.77 -19.35
C GLU A 60 0.24 -5.28 -19.33
N LEU A 61 0.83 -6.02 -20.29
CA LEU A 61 0.68 -7.48 -20.37
C LEU A 61 1.22 -8.21 -19.13
N GLU A 62 2.32 -7.72 -18.56
CA GLU A 62 2.87 -8.32 -17.33
C GLU A 62 1.84 -8.19 -16.18
N ARG A 63 1.21 -7.03 -16.03
CA ARG A 63 0.17 -6.80 -15.03
C ARG A 63 -1.04 -7.70 -15.26
N MET A 64 -1.54 -7.78 -16.48
CA MET A 64 -2.73 -8.58 -16.81
C MET A 64 -2.49 -10.08 -16.66
N ILE A 65 -1.30 -10.55 -17.04
CA ILE A 65 -0.88 -11.94 -16.77
C ILE A 65 -0.81 -12.18 -15.26
N GLY A 66 -0.20 -11.25 -14.50
CA GLY A 66 -0.15 -11.34 -13.04
C GLY A 66 -1.54 -11.42 -12.41
N TYR A 67 -2.49 -10.59 -12.84
CA TYR A 67 -3.87 -10.63 -12.34
C TYR A 67 -4.61 -11.91 -12.72
N SER A 68 -4.39 -12.45 -13.93
CA SER A 68 -4.98 -13.73 -14.32
C SER A 68 -4.44 -14.88 -13.46
N GLN A 69 -3.16 -14.85 -13.11
CA GLN A 69 -2.55 -15.82 -12.19
C GLN A 69 -3.13 -15.70 -10.77
N ILE A 70 -3.39 -14.47 -10.28
CA ILE A 70 -4.08 -14.24 -8.99
C ILE A 70 -5.48 -14.85 -9.02
N GLY A 71 -6.23 -14.66 -10.12
CA GLY A 71 -7.57 -15.23 -10.27
C GLY A 71 -7.61 -16.76 -10.30
N LEU A 72 -6.50 -17.40 -10.70
CA LEU A 72 -6.36 -18.87 -10.70
C LEU A 72 -5.87 -19.41 -9.35
N TYR A 73 -5.26 -18.57 -8.51
CA TYR A 73 -4.72 -19.01 -7.24
C TYR A 73 -5.83 -19.25 -6.20
N ILE A 74 -5.76 -20.40 -5.54
CA ILE A 74 -6.69 -20.80 -4.48
C ILE A 74 -5.94 -20.70 -3.13
N PRO A 75 -6.38 -19.81 -2.20
CA PRO A 75 -5.78 -19.73 -0.87
C PRO A 75 -5.78 -21.08 -0.15
N ASP A 76 -4.71 -21.35 0.59
CA ASP A 76 -4.49 -22.58 1.39
C ASP A 76 -4.33 -23.89 0.57
N ASP A 77 -4.52 -23.90 -0.74
CA ASP A 77 -4.15 -25.02 -1.59
C ASP A 77 -2.63 -25.04 -1.83
N LYS A 78 -1.96 -26.09 -1.33
CA LYS A 78 -0.49 -26.28 -1.42
C LYS A 78 -0.07 -27.19 -2.59
N THR A 79 -0.95 -27.44 -3.53
CA THR A 79 -0.59 -28.21 -4.73
C THR A 79 0.46 -27.45 -5.57
N PRO A 80 1.41 -28.17 -6.20
CA PRO A 80 2.43 -27.51 -7.02
C PRO A 80 1.89 -26.59 -8.13
N PRO A 81 0.81 -26.94 -8.85
CA PRO A 81 0.21 -26.05 -9.84
C PRO A 81 -0.30 -24.73 -9.23
N ASN A 82 -0.92 -24.81 -8.04
CA ASN A 82 -1.44 -23.62 -7.36
C ASN A 82 -0.30 -22.72 -6.83
N GLU A 83 0.73 -23.30 -6.23
CA GLU A 83 1.92 -22.54 -5.83
C GLU A 83 2.62 -21.88 -7.03
N GLN A 84 2.59 -22.52 -8.20
CA GLN A 84 3.10 -21.95 -9.44
C GLN A 84 2.30 -20.71 -9.88
N HIS A 85 0.97 -20.67 -9.66
CA HIS A 85 0.17 -19.47 -9.90
C HIS A 85 0.62 -18.31 -9.01
N ALA A 86 0.89 -18.56 -7.72
CA ALA A 86 1.44 -17.56 -6.82
C ALA A 86 2.81 -17.04 -7.29
N ASP A 87 3.74 -17.94 -7.63
CA ASP A 87 5.08 -17.57 -8.12
C ASP A 87 5.01 -16.72 -9.39
N GLN A 88 4.16 -17.11 -10.33
CA GLN A 88 3.98 -16.40 -11.59
C GLN A 88 3.34 -15.00 -11.36
N ALA A 89 2.31 -14.92 -10.53
CA ALA A 89 1.69 -13.64 -10.18
C ALA A 89 2.71 -12.68 -9.58
N ILE A 90 3.48 -13.13 -8.58
CA ILE A 90 4.51 -12.34 -7.92
C ILE A 90 5.57 -11.88 -8.93
N ALA A 91 6.08 -12.79 -9.77
CA ALA A 91 7.10 -12.47 -10.76
C ALA A 91 6.61 -11.42 -11.78
N GLN A 92 5.40 -11.58 -12.32
CA GLN A 92 4.85 -10.69 -13.32
C GLN A 92 4.57 -9.29 -12.74
N LEU A 93 3.93 -9.21 -11.56
CA LEU A 93 3.64 -7.93 -10.92
C LEU A 93 4.91 -7.22 -10.46
N SER A 94 5.89 -7.94 -9.93
CA SER A 94 7.19 -7.38 -9.57
C SER A 94 7.95 -6.82 -10.78
N SER A 95 7.92 -7.51 -11.92
CA SER A 95 8.50 -7.03 -13.18
C SER A 95 7.79 -5.79 -13.70
N TYR A 96 6.46 -5.78 -13.65
CA TYR A 96 5.65 -4.63 -14.05
C TYR A 96 5.94 -3.39 -13.19
N LEU A 97 5.98 -3.56 -11.86
CA LEU A 97 6.19 -2.46 -10.92
C LEU A 97 7.60 -1.85 -11.01
N LYS A 98 8.61 -2.57 -11.48
CA LYS A 98 9.92 -1.96 -11.82
C LYS A 98 9.82 -0.92 -12.92
N LYS A 99 8.85 -1.07 -13.84
CA LYS A 99 8.62 -0.15 -14.98
C LYS A 99 7.56 0.92 -14.63
N LYS A 100 6.64 0.60 -13.72
CA LYS A 100 5.49 1.43 -13.33
C LYS A 100 5.36 1.46 -11.79
N PRO A 101 6.31 2.08 -11.09
CA PRO A 101 6.35 2.05 -9.62
C PRO A 101 5.15 2.76 -8.96
N ASP A 102 4.50 3.68 -9.65
CA ASP A 102 3.37 4.46 -9.14
C ASP A 102 2.01 3.76 -9.25
N ASP A 103 1.94 2.56 -9.87
CA ASP A 103 0.68 1.82 -9.98
C ASP A 103 0.31 1.17 -8.62
N ARG A 104 -0.47 1.91 -7.83
CA ARG A 104 -0.94 1.47 -6.51
C ARG A 104 -1.76 0.19 -6.59
N ILE A 105 -2.62 0.05 -7.61
CA ILE A 105 -3.49 -1.13 -7.74
C ILE A 105 -2.64 -2.38 -7.95
N ALA A 106 -1.63 -2.31 -8.81
CA ALA A 106 -0.72 -3.42 -9.03
C ALA A 106 0.14 -3.73 -7.78
N ARG A 107 0.55 -2.70 -7.03
CA ARG A 107 1.29 -2.88 -5.78
C ARG A 107 0.44 -3.56 -4.71
N ASP A 108 -0.80 -3.10 -4.53
CA ASP A 108 -1.75 -3.69 -3.57
C ASP A 108 -2.05 -5.16 -3.94
N ALA A 109 -2.20 -5.46 -5.22
CA ALA A 109 -2.37 -6.83 -5.71
C ALA A 109 -1.15 -7.71 -5.42
N LEU A 110 0.06 -7.19 -5.60
CA LEU A 110 1.30 -7.89 -5.26
C LEU A 110 1.39 -8.18 -3.75
N ILE A 111 1.10 -7.19 -2.92
CA ILE A 111 1.08 -7.35 -1.46
C ILE A 111 0.07 -8.41 -1.05
N ASN A 112 -1.16 -8.33 -1.59
CA ASN A 112 -2.20 -9.29 -1.27
C ASN A 112 -1.83 -10.70 -1.74
N MET A 113 -1.18 -10.85 -2.90
CA MET A 113 -0.70 -12.14 -3.37
C MET A 113 0.33 -12.75 -2.40
N TYR A 114 1.31 -11.96 -1.94
CA TYR A 114 2.26 -12.41 -0.94
C TYR A 114 1.57 -12.85 0.36
N LEU A 115 0.58 -12.07 0.83
CA LEU A 115 -0.15 -12.37 2.06
C LEU A 115 -1.00 -13.64 1.93
N ASN A 116 -1.73 -13.79 0.82
CA ASN A 116 -2.57 -14.95 0.55
C ASN A 116 -1.73 -16.24 0.41
N ALA A 117 -0.52 -16.12 -0.12
CA ALA A 117 0.43 -17.23 -0.21
C ALA A 117 1.22 -17.47 1.10
N ASN A 118 0.94 -16.72 2.20
CA ASN A 118 1.68 -16.77 3.47
C ASN A 118 3.18 -16.44 3.31
N ARG A 119 3.54 -15.53 2.39
CA ARG A 119 4.93 -15.16 2.05
C ARG A 119 5.29 -13.75 2.50
N THR A 120 4.78 -13.31 3.66
CA THR A 120 4.96 -11.94 4.17
C THR A 120 6.42 -11.53 4.29
N SER A 121 7.30 -12.42 4.76
CA SER A 121 8.74 -12.14 4.86
C SER A 121 9.37 -11.87 3.49
N GLN A 122 8.99 -12.62 2.47
CA GLN A 122 9.48 -12.40 1.10
C GLN A 122 9.00 -11.04 0.54
N ALA A 123 7.78 -10.62 0.88
CA ALA A 123 7.27 -9.30 0.51
C ALA A 123 8.11 -8.19 1.15
N ILE A 124 8.44 -8.31 2.43
CA ILE A 124 9.28 -7.35 3.15
C ILE A 124 10.66 -7.28 2.51
N ASP A 125 11.28 -8.41 2.20
CA ASP A 125 12.59 -8.48 1.56
C ASP A 125 12.56 -7.85 0.16
N TYR A 126 11.50 -8.10 -0.62
CA TYR A 126 11.31 -7.49 -1.92
C TYR A 126 11.31 -5.95 -1.83
N PHE A 127 10.51 -5.37 -0.94
CA PHE A 127 10.42 -3.91 -0.78
C PHE A 127 11.69 -3.32 -0.14
N ARG A 128 12.34 -4.03 0.77
CA ARG A 128 13.64 -3.61 1.32
C ARG A 128 14.71 -3.51 0.24
N ASN A 129 14.82 -4.53 -0.62
CA ASN A 129 15.76 -4.53 -1.74
C ASN A 129 15.43 -3.41 -2.73
N TYR A 130 14.16 -3.16 -3.01
CA TYR A 130 13.73 -2.04 -3.85
C TYR A 130 14.15 -0.69 -3.25
N LEU A 131 14.06 -0.51 -1.93
CA LEU A 131 14.45 0.72 -1.24
C LEU A 131 15.97 0.97 -1.22
N VAL A 132 16.81 -0.02 -1.53
CA VAL A 132 18.26 0.21 -1.69
C VAL A 132 18.53 1.17 -2.84
N GLU A 133 17.82 1.00 -3.95
CA GLU A 133 17.94 1.86 -5.14
C GLU A 133 17.00 3.09 -5.07
N HIS A 134 15.90 3.00 -4.30
CA HIS A 134 14.87 4.02 -4.18
C HIS A 134 14.58 4.39 -2.71
N PRO A 135 15.57 4.93 -1.95
CA PRO A 135 15.47 5.08 -0.48
C PRO A 135 14.38 6.03 0.00
N ALA A 136 13.88 6.90 -0.86
CA ALA A 136 12.82 7.87 -0.56
C ALA A 136 11.46 7.49 -1.17
N ASP A 137 11.30 6.26 -1.71
CA ASP A 137 9.99 5.81 -2.22
C ASP A 137 9.03 5.59 -1.06
N LEU A 138 8.15 6.58 -0.86
CA LEU A 138 7.19 6.63 0.23
C LEU A 138 6.23 5.42 0.21
N GLU A 139 5.83 4.99 -0.97
CA GLU A 139 4.87 3.90 -1.12
C GLU A 139 5.49 2.54 -0.79
N ALA A 140 6.77 2.34 -1.12
CA ALA A 140 7.50 1.14 -0.69
C ALA A 140 7.70 1.12 0.84
N VAL A 141 7.99 2.28 1.45
CA VAL A 141 8.09 2.41 2.92
C VAL A 141 6.75 2.10 3.59
N LYS A 142 5.64 2.63 3.08
CA LYS A 142 4.27 2.32 3.56
C LYS A 142 3.94 0.84 3.42
N SER A 143 4.35 0.21 2.32
CA SER A 143 4.14 -1.23 2.10
C SER A 143 4.81 -2.06 3.18
N ILE A 144 6.06 -1.77 3.52
CA ILE A 144 6.79 -2.49 4.60
C ILE A 144 6.13 -2.25 5.96
N ALA A 145 5.76 -1.00 6.28
CA ALA A 145 5.08 -0.68 7.53
C ALA A 145 3.80 -1.49 7.71
N THR A 146 2.99 -1.58 6.65
CA THR A 146 1.74 -2.34 6.61
C THR A 146 1.98 -3.86 6.74
N LEU A 147 3.01 -4.38 6.06
CA LEU A 147 3.37 -5.80 6.13
C LEU A 147 3.78 -6.20 7.55
N TYR A 148 4.61 -5.40 8.23
CA TYR A 148 4.95 -5.65 9.63
C TYR A 148 3.75 -5.54 10.57
N ALA A 149 2.86 -4.57 10.35
CA ALA A 149 1.62 -4.44 11.12
C ALA A 149 0.74 -5.70 10.98
N LYS A 150 0.58 -6.21 9.75
CA LYS A 150 -0.19 -7.44 9.47
C LYS A 150 0.48 -8.70 10.06
N GLN A 151 1.80 -8.72 10.12
CA GLN A 151 2.57 -9.81 10.75
C GLN A 151 2.51 -9.77 12.29
N GLY A 152 2.03 -8.67 12.87
CA GLY A 152 2.00 -8.45 14.32
C GLY A 152 3.34 -8.00 14.90
N ASP A 153 4.34 -7.70 14.07
CA ASP A 153 5.60 -7.11 14.51
C ASP A 153 5.43 -5.59 14.67
N PHE A 154 4.81 -5.22 15.79
CA PHE A 154 4.54 -3.82 16.09
C PHE A 154 5.79 -2.96 16.25
N ASN A 155 6.92 -3.52 16.69
CA ASN A 155 8.15 -2.76 16.88
C ASN A 155 8.74 -2.35 15.53
N GLN A 156 8.83 -3.27 14.58
CA GLN A 156 9.23 -2.96 13.23
C GLN A 156 8.23 -2.02 12.55
N SER A 157 6.94 -2.30 12.69
CA SER A 157 5.88 -1.45 12.14
C SER A 157 6.03 0.01 12.62
N LEU A 158 6.21 0.26 13.91
CA LEU A 158 6.43 1.60 14.47
C LEU A 158 7.64 2.30 13.83
N SER A 159 8.76 1.61 13.69
CA SER A 159 9.97 2.17 13.08
C SER A 159 9.75 2.60 11.62
N TRP A 160 8.99 1.80 10.86
CA TRP A 160 8.67 2.12 9.47
C TRP A 160 7.63 3.24 9.35
N TYR A 161 6.63 3.32 10.25
CA TYR A 161 5.70 4.46 10.30
C TYR A 161 6.40 5.76 10.73
N GLU A 162 7.37 5.71 11.63
CA GLU A 162 8.22 6.86 11.96
C GLU A 162 8.99 7.35 10.71
N LYS A 163 9.55 6.45 9.91
CA LYS A 163 10.19 6.81 8.64
C LYS A 163 9.23 7.49 7.65
N ILE A 164 7.95 7.08 7.62
CA ILE A 164 6.93 7.74 6.78
C ILE A 164 6.79 9.21 7.18
N THR A 165 6.75 9.55 8.47
CA THR A 165 6.61 10.95 8.91
C THR A 165 7.80 11.82 8.50
N LEU A 166 8.99 11.24 8.37
CA LEU A 166 10.18 11.96 7.88
C LEU A 166 10.12 12.23 6.37
N LEU A 167 9.61 11.27 5.59
CA LEU A 167 9.50 11.39 4.13
C LEU A 167 8.33 12.26 3.70
N ASP A 168 7.25 12.27 4.46
CA ASP A 168 5.98 12.94 4.16
C ASP A 168 5.61 13.97 5.24
N SER A 169 6.59 14.81 5.58
CA SER A 169 6.57 15.69 6.77
C SER A 169 5.54 16.82 6.74
N LYS A 170 4.88 17.04 5.60
CA LYS A 170 3.82 18.07 5.45
C LYS A 170 2.41 17.49 5.42
N ASN A 171 2.28 16.17 5.46
CA ASN A 171 1.00 15.49 5.39
C ASN A 171 0.50 15.13 6.80
N PRO A 172 -0.59 15.75 7.29
CA PRO A 172 -1.14 15.44 8.61
C PRO A 172 -1.56 13.98 8.78
N GLU A 173 -1.94 13.30 7.68
CA GLU A 173 -2.33 11.89 7.69
C GLU A 173 -1.18 10.97 8.10
N SER A 174 0.04 11.26 7.64
CA SER A 174 1.24 10.45 7.97
C SER A 174 1.53 10.46 9.47
N PHE A 175 1.38 11.62 10.11
CA PHE A 175 1.54 11.75 11.57
C PHE A 175 0.36 11.15 12.34
N TYR A 176 -0.85 11.33 11.84
CA TYR A 176 -2.04 10.71 12.42
C TYR A 176 -1.92 9.19 12.46
N ILE A 177 -1.58 8.54 11.34
CA ILE A 177 -1.42 7.09 11.27
C ILE A 177 -0.34 6.62 12.24
N TYR A 178 0.81 7.29 12.30
CA TYR A 178 1.86 6.96 13.26
C TYR A 178 1.37 7.03 14.71
N GLY A 179 0.64 8.08 15.07
CA GLY A 179 0.04 8.21 16.40
C GLY A 179 -0.99 7.12 16.72
N VAL A 180 -1.79 6.71 15.72
CA VAL A 180 -2.74 5.58 15.86
C VAL A 180 -1.99 4.29 16.13
N VAL A 181 -0.91 4.00 15.40
CA VAL A 181 -0.10 2.78 15.59
C VAL A 181 0.57 2.78 16.97
N CYS A 182 1.06 3.94 17.45
CA CYS A 182 1.55 4.09 18.83
C CYS A 182 0.46 3.74 19.85
N TYR A 183 -0.76 4.29 19.69
CA TYR A 183 -1.88 3.97 20.56
C TYR A 183 -2.24 2.48 20.53
N GLU A 184 -2.34 1.87 19.36
CA GLU A 184 -2.65 0.46 19.23
C GLU A 184 -1.60 -0.44 19.91
N LYS A 185 -0.32 -0.09 19.77
CA LYS A 185 0.77 -0.80 20.46
C LYS A 185 0.57 -0.77 21.98
N VAL A 186 0.36 0.40 22.58
CA VAL A 186 0.26 0.53 24.03
C VAL A 186 -1.07 0.07 24.60
N ALA A 187 -2.15 0.04 23.80
CA ALA A 187 -3.48 -0.39 24.24
C ALA A 187 -3.71 -1.89 24.07
N LYS A 188 -3.26 -2.46 22.95
CA LYS A 188 -3.55 -3.87 22.58
C LYS A 188 -2.39 -4.82 22.87
N ASN A 189 -1.15 -4.33 22.80
CA ASN A 189 0.05 -5.14 22.98
C ASN A 189 1.13 -4.34 23.74
N PRO A 190 0.82 -3.91 25.00
CA PRO A 190 1.69 -3.05 25.77
C PRO A 190 3.05 -3.69 26.03
N PRO A 191 4.16 -2.93 26.00
CA PRO A 191 5.42 -3.37 26.54
C PRO A 191 5.31 -3.73 28.02
N ALA A 192 6.08 -4.71 28.48
CA ALA A 192 6.17 -5.04 29.89
C ALA A 192 6.88 -3.94 30.71
N ASP A 193 7.87 -3.27 30.08
CA ASP A 193 8.55 -2.12 30.69
C ASP A 193 7.69 -0.86 30.56
N VAL A 194 7.38 -0.25 31.71
CA VAL A 194 6.60 0.99 31.77
C VAL A 194 7.32 2.17 31.10
N ASN A 195 8.65 2.21 31.11
CA ASN A 195 9.41 3.27 30.45
C ASN A 195 9.34 3.14 28.93
N GLU A 196 9.42 1.92 28.41
CA GLU A 196 9.19 1.67 26.97
C GLU A 196 7.76 2.07 26.58
N LYS A 197 6.75 1.69 27.40
CA LYS A 197 5.37 2.11 27.17
C LYS A 197 5.23 3.63 27.12
N ARG A 198 5.83 4.36 28.08
CA ARG A 198 5.84 5.84 28.12
C ARG A 198 6.50 6.44 26.88
N ALA A 199 7.66 5.90 26.47
CA ALA A 199 8.36 6.40 25.28
C ALA A 199 7.49 6.29 24.02
N ILE A 200 6.73 5.19 23.84
CA ILE A 200 5.81 5.02 22.72
C ILE A 200 4.63 6.00 22.83
N ILE A 201 4.07 6.21 24.03
CA ILE A 201 3.01 7.19 24.27
C ILE A 201 3.47 8.60 23.87
N ASP A 202 4.68 8.99 24.30
CA ASP A 202 5.24 10.32 24.00
C ASP A 202 5.45 10.54 22.49
N LYS A 203 5.99 9.55 21.79
CA LYS A 203 6.10 9.57 20.33
C LYS A 203 4.73 9.73 19.66
N GLY A 204 3.73 8.96 20.10
CA GLY A 204 2.38 9.06 19.56
C GLY A 204 1.71 10.39 19.84
N LYS A 205 1.85 10.96 21.05
CA LYS A 205 1.34 12.28 21.40
C LYS A 205 1.99 13.37 20.53
N ALA A 206 3.31 13.35 20.39
CA ALA A 206 4.03 14.29 19.57
C ALA A 206 3.57 14.24 18.10
N ALA A 207 3.41 13.06 17.54
CA ALA A 207 2.92 12.88 16.19
C ALA A 207 1.48 13.40 16.01
N LEU A 208 0.56 13.03 16.89
CA LEU A 208 -0.83 13.50 16.82
C LEU A 208 -0.94 15.02 17.01
N GLN A 209 -0.14 15.60 17.91
CA GLN A 209 -0.08 17.06 18.06
C GLN A 209 0.40 17.70 16.74
N HIS A 210 1.45 17.17 16.11
CA HIS A 210 1.93 17.68 14.83
C HIS A 210 0.88 17.55 13.72
N ALA A 211 0.12 16.44 13.68
CA ALA A 211 -1.00 16.30 12.76
C ALA A 211 -2.07 17.40 12.96
N ILE A 212 -2.34 17.76 14.23
CA ILE A 212 -3.28 18.81 14.60
C ILE A 212 -2.73 20.19 14.26
N ASP A 213 -1.42 20.42 14.41
CA ASP A 213 -0.78 21.69 14.05
C ASP A 213 -0.86 21.92 12.53
N LEU A 214 -0.68 20.86 11.72
CA LEU A 214 -0.86 20.91 10.28
C LEU A 214 -2.34 21.04 9.86
N LYS A 215 -3.27 20.46 10.63
CA LYS A 215 -4.71 20.49 10.36
C LYS A 215 -5.51 20.65 11.65
N PRO A 216 -5.80 21.92 12.07
CA PRO A 216 -6.39 22.20 13.38
C PRO A 216 -7.77 21.58 13.66
N ASP A 217 -8.53 21.25 12.62
CA ASP A 217 -9.84 20.60 12.70
C ASP A 217 -9.78 19.08 12.46
N TYR A 218 -8.60 18.47 12.64
CA TYR A 218 -8.40 17.03 12.45
C TYR A 218 -9.01 16.25 13.61
N PHE A 219 -10.31 16.00 13.51
CA PHE A 219 -11.13 15.36 14.55
C PHE A 219 -10.52 14.06 15.06
N GLU A 220 -10.11 13.18 14.14
CA GLU A 220 -9.60 11.84 14.45
C GLU A 220 -8.28 11.94 15.24
N ALA A 221 -7.38 12.87 14.85
CA ALA A 221 -6.13 13.09 15.56
C ALA A 221 -6.36 13.61 17.00
N VAL A 222 -7.33 14.51 17.20
CA VAL A 222 -7.71 15.00 18.53
C VAL A 222 -8.27 13.87 19.40
N VAL A 223 -9.07 12.96 18.81
CA VAL A 223 -9.60 11.80 19.53
C VAL A 223 -8.48 10.85 19.97
N TYR A 224 -7.55 10.51 19.09
CA TYR A 224 -6.46 9.60 19.45
C TYR A 224 -5.46 10.24 20.43
N LEU A 225 -5.24 11.55 20.34
CA LEU A 225 -4.43 12.28 21.33
C LEU A 225 -5.06 12.23 22.73
N ASN A 226 -6.39 12.39 22.83
CA ASN A 226 -7.12 12.16 24.08
C ASN A 226 -6.87 10.75 24.63
N LEU A 227 -6.94 9.73 23.77
CA LEU A 227 -6.75 8.34 24.19
C LEU A 227 -5.32 8.07 24.67
N LEU A 228 -4.30 8.67 24.07
CA LEU A 228 -2.91 8.54 24.52
C LEU A 228 -2.67 9.24 25.87
N TRP A 229 -3.27 10.38 26.13
CA TRP A 229 -3.22 11.02 27.45
C TRP A 229 -3.83 10.13 28.52
N ARG A 230 -4.94 9.43 28.24
CA ARG A 230 -5.49 8.42 29.17
C ARG A 230 -4.56 7.24 29.37
N GLN A 231 -3.87 6.77 28.32
CA GLN A 231 -2.86 5.72 28.44
C GLN A 231 -1.66 6.18 29.29
N GLN A 232 -1.28 7.45 29.21
CA GLN A 232 -0.22 8.00 30.06
C GLN A 232 -0.63 8.02 31.51
N ALA A 233 -1.82 8.52 31.84
CA ALA A 233 -2.34 8.56 33.21
C ALA A 233 -2.30 7.18 33.89
N LEU A 234 -2.49 6.08 33.13
CA LEU A 234 -2.39 4.71 33.63
C LEU A 234 -0.94 4.29 33.95
N THR A 235 0.07 5.03 33.52
CA THR A 235 1.47 4.76 33.82
C THR A 235 2.02 5.60 34.95
N GLU A 236 1.28 6.62 35.41
CA GLU A 236 1.73 7.54 36.46
C GLU A 236 1.62 6.91 37.84
N ALA A 237 2.72 6.99 38.60
CA ALA A 237 2.74 6.58 40.01
C ALA A 237 2.21 7.68 40.94
N ASP A 238 2.36 8.95 40.54
CA ASP A 238 1.83 10.10 41.28
C ASP A 238 0.37 10.36 40.89
N PRO A 239 -0.58 10.26 41.84
CA PRO A 239 -1.99 10.52 41.60
C PRO A 239 -2.29 11.93 41.07
N LEU A 240 -1.51 12.93 41.49
CA LEU A 240 -1.69 14.32 41.01
C LEU A 240 -1.30 14.44 39.55
N GLN A 241 -0.23 13.77 39.13
CA GLN A 241 0.17 13.76 37.72
C GLN A 241 -0.85 12.97 36.88
N ALA A 242 -1.32 11.82 37.34
CA ALA A 242 -2.37 11.07 36.68
C ALA A 242 -3.66 11.90 36.50
N GLN A 243 -4.04 12.68 37.50
CA GLN A 243 -5.20 13.58 37.41
C GLN A 243 -4.96 14.72 36.42
N ALA A 244 -3.75 15.28 36.35
CA ALA A 244 -3.39 16.29 35.35
C ALA A 244 -3.48 15.73 33.91
N ASP A 245 -3.01 14.52 33.67
CA ASP A 245 -3.09 13.85 32.39
C ASP A 245 -4.54 13.56 31.97
N ILE A 246 -5.40 13.17 32.92
CA ILE A 246 -6.84 13.00 32.67
C ILE A 246 -7.50 14.36 32.35
N ALA A 247 -7.09 15.45 32.99
CA ALA A 247 -7.62 16.79 32.68
C ALA A 247 -7.26 17.20 31.23
N GLN A 248 -6.05 16.90 30.75
CA GLN A 248 -5.67 17.10 29.36
C GLN A 248 -6.55 16.27 28.40
N ALA A 249 -6.77 15.01 28.74
CA ALA A 249 -7.64 14.14 27.98
C ALA A 249 -9.07 14.71 27.88
N GLU A 250 -9.66 15.18 28.98
CA GLU A 250 -11.01 15.77 28.97
C GLU A 250 -11.08 17.07 28.14
N ALA A 251 -10.06 17.92 28.19
CA ALA A 251 -9.98 19.11 27.33
C ALA A 251 -10.00 18.75 25.83
N LEU A 252 -9.23 17.72 25.43
CA LEU A 252 -9.22 17.21 24.05
C LEU A 252 -10.56 16.58 23.64
N LYS A 253 -11.21 15.84 24.54
CA LYS A 253 -12.55 15.31 24.30
C LYS A 253 -13.55 16.43 23.99
N ASN A 254 -13.53 17.51 24.78
CA ASN A 254 -14.42 18.66 24.57
C ASN A 254 -14.11 19.35 23.25
N ARG A 255 -12.83 19.49 22.88
CA ARG A 255 -12.40 19.99 21.56
C ARG A 255 -12.93 19.12 20.42
N ALA A 256 -12.84 17.79 20.53
CA ALA A 256 -13.37 16.88 19.52
C ALA A 256 -14.88 17.01 19.36
N ILE A 257 -15.64 17.18 20.45
CA ILE A 257 -17.09 17.41 20.43
C ILE A 257 -17.41 18.68 19.64
N GLU A 258 -16.68 19.77 19.90
CA GLU A 258 -16.90 21.05 19.23
C GLU A 258 -16.58 20.98 17.74
N ILE A 259 -15.46 20.36 17.35
CA ILE A 259 -15.12 20.13 15.92
C ILE A 259 -16.24 19.34 15.22
N ASN A 260 -16.75 18.28 15.84
CA ASN A 260 -17.84 17.47 15.26
C ASN A 260 -19.13 18.28 15.10
N LYS A 261 -19.47 19.12 16.07
CA LYS A 261 -20.63 20.02 16.01
C LYS A 261 -20.50 21.03 14.87
N GLN A 262 -19.33 21.65 14.72
CA GLN A 262 -19.06 22.58 13.62
C GLN A 262 -19.13 21.93 12.26
N LYS A 263 -18.56 20.71 12.10
CA LYS A 263 -18.65 19.93 10.85
C LYS A 263 -20.11 19.57 10.49
N LYS A 264 -20.93 19.19 11.47
CA LYS A 264 -22.37 18.92 11.25
C LYS A 264 -23.15 20.17 10.85
N ALA A 265 -22.87 21.32 11.50
CA ALA A 265 -23.51 22.60 11.16
C ALA A 265 -23.14 23.05 9.74
N ALA A 266 -21.86 22.96 9.36
CA ALA A 266 -21.40 23.28 8.02
C ALA A 266 -22.01 22.36 6.94
N ALA A 267 -22.19 21.08 7.25
CA ALA A 267 -22.85 20.12 6.34
C ALA A 267 -24.36 20.40 6.17
N ALA A 268 -25.04 20.86 7.22
CA ALA A 268 -26.44 21.24 7.17
C ALA A 268 -26.64 22.52 6.34
N ALA A 269 -25.79 23.53 6.51
CA ALA A 269 -25.82 24.78 5.76
C ALA A 269 -25.56 24.62 4.25
N LYS A 270 -24.88 23.57 3.82
CA LYS A 270 -24.65 23.25 2.38
C LYS A 270 -25.84 22.54 1.71
N LYS A 271 -26.79 22.06 2.50
CA LYS A 271 -27.98 21.35 2.00
C LYS A 271 -29.24 22.23 1.97
N SER A 272 -29.19 23.40 2.60
CA SER A 272 -30.19 24.48 2.54
C SER A 272 -29.88 25.48 1.42
#